data_198443db019e1f1b1962878e849b6e61
#
_entry.id   198443db019e1f1b1962878e849b6e61
#
_cell.length_a   1.000
_cell.length_b   1.000
_cell.length_c   1.000
_cell.angle_alpha   90.00
_cell.angle_beta   90.00
_cell.angle_gamma   90.00
#
_symmetry.space_group_name_H-M   'P 1'
#
loop_
_entity.id
_entity.type
_entity.pdbx_description
1 polymer ?
#
loop_
_entity_poly.entity_id
_entity_poly.type
_entity_poly.pdbx_seq_one_letter_code
_entity_poly.pdbx_strand_id
1 'polypeptide(L)'
;MNRGRLIALAASGAALLGLTGLALVFQRQNDPDSFLAVALLQGAVYLVAVWAVWNGDSSRRLVVGIAAIAMLMRVAVLCAPPYLSTDVYRYVWDGRVTAAGINPYRYVPADPNLEMLRDSEIFPHINRAGLAVTIYPPAAEAIFLAVTRVSESVTAMKAAMVGFEIITFAVLVHLLAAEGLPTGRVVVYAWHPLPLWEFASSGHIDAALIALVVAALWAARRSRGGLGGLFLAGATLTKFYPAVLLPALYRRWRSAMPTIFALAIIVAYLPFIGVGWRVFGFLGGYAGEEGFDAGGTGFYLLGLLRQLPPLATVSARAYAVGAIAILVALGAAIALTRDPVRSPFPSATLLATTFIILVSPHYPWYFAWLIVFACFIRSLALLWLTTLCLLLYLVPVESHIVRDAHRLVVESMIYGPFAALAIVDLWYHRHHQHRGATRSS
;
A
#
# COMPACT_ATOMS: atom_id res chain seq x y z
N MET A 1 -13.95 -27.53 -0.50
CA MET A 1 -12.76 -27.57 -1.38
C MET A 1 -12.44 -29.03 -1.72
N ASN A 2 -12.14 -29.37 -2.98
CA ASN A 2 -11.77 -30.74 -3.33
C ASN A 2 -10.32 -31.07 -2.84
N ARG A 3 -10.01 -32.40 -2.75
CA ARG A 3 -8.72 -32.89 -2.22
C ARG A 3 -7.50 -32.31 -2.98
N GLY A 4 -7.59 -32.19 -4.31
CA GLY A 4 -6.49 -31.64 -5.12
C GLY A 4 -6.16 -30.18 -4.80
N ARG A 5 -7.20 -29.34 -4.63
CA ARG A 5 -7.02 -27.92 -4.25
C ARG A 5 -6.48 -27.79 -2.83
N LEU A 6 -6.88 -28.65 -1.91
CA LEU A 6 -6.32 -28.65 -0.55
C LEU A 6 -4.83 -28.99 -0.56
N ILE A 7 -4.44 -30.00 -1.34
CA ILE A 7 -3.02 -30.38 -1.54
C ILE A 7 -2.24 -29.23 -2.16
N ALA A 8 -2.78 -28.59 -3.21
CA ALA A 8 -2.12 -27.46 -3.86
C ALA A 8 -1.92 -26.29 -2.88
N LEU A 9 -2.92 -25.97 -2.06
CA LEU A 9 -2.80 -24.93 -1.04
C LEU A 9 -1.75 -25.28 0.02
N ALA A 10 -1.76 -26.51 0.55
CA ALA A 10 -0.78 -26.95 1.54
C ALA A 10 0.65 -26.94 0.98
N ALA A 11 0.83 -27.43 -0.24
CA ALA A 11 2.12 -27.40 -0.94
C ALA A 11 2.61 -25.97 -1.19
N SER A 12 1.71 -25.07 -1.60
CA SER A 12 2.04 -23.64 -1.77
C SER A 12 2.48 -23.00 -0.45
N GLY A 13 1.78 -23.29 0.67
CA GLY A 13 2.15 -22.78 1.99
C GLY A 13 3.53 -23.27 2.44
N ALA A 14 3.83 -24.55 2.27
CA ALA A 14 5.14 -25.12 2.57
C ALA A 14 6.25 -24.52 1.68
N ALA A 15 5.98 -24.37 0.37
CA ALA A 15 6.90 -23.75 -0.57
C ALA A 15 7.18 -22.28 -0.22
N LEU A 16 6.15 -21.49 0.13
CA LEU A 16 6.32 -20.10 0.54
C LEU A 16 7.17 -19.97 1.81
N LEU A 17 6.99 -20.87 2.81
CA LEU A 17 7.85 -20.91 4.00
C LEU A 17 9.31 -21.22 3.62
N GLY A 18 9.54 -22.24 2.78
CA GLY A 18 10.88 -22.58 2.31
C GLY A 18 11.55 -21.45 1.54
N LEU A 19 10.80 -20.80 0.62
CA LEU A 19 11.28 -19.64 -0.15
C LEU A 19 11.55 -18.42 0.75
N THR A 20 10.75 -18.22 1.83
CA THR A 20 11.04 -17.18 2.81
C THR A 20 12.38 -17.42 3.51
N GLY A 21 12.66 -18.67 3.90
CA GLY A 21 13.97 -19.04 4.45
C GLY A 21 15.12 -18.83 3.45
N LEU A 22 14.91 -19.20 2.18
CA LEU A 22 15.91 -19.02 1.12
C LEU A 22 16.18 -17.53 0.84
N ALA A 23 15.15 -16.69 0.78
CA ALA A 23 15.31 -15.24 0.62
C ALA A 23 16.10 -14.62 1.77
N LEU A 24 15.89 -15.07 3.04
CA LEU A 24 16.68 -14.62 4.18
C LEU A 24 18.17 -15.04 4.08
N VAL A 25 18.48 -16.16 3.41
CA VAL A 25 19.88 -16.53 3.13
C VAL A 25 20.51 -15.52 2.17
N PHE A 26 19.85 -15.19 1.06
CA PHE A 26 20.35 -14.20 0.09
C PHE A 26 20.44 -12.79 0.69
N GLN A 27 19.48 -12.41 1.54
CA GLN A 27 19.55 -11.17 2.30
C GLN A 27 20.82 -11.10 3.16
N ARG A 28 21.17 -12.18 3.87
CA ARG A 28 22.40 -12.26 4.69
C ARG A 28 23.67 -12.22 3.85
N GLN A 29 23.62 -12.74 2.63
CA GLN A 29 24.72 -12.70 1.67
C GLN A 29 24.84 -11.35 0.94
N ASN A 30 23.88 -10.43 1.17
CA ASN A 30 23.76 -9.16 0.47
C ASN A 30 23.67 -9.34 -1.06
N ASP A 31 22.90 -10.35 -1.50
CA ASP A 31 22.63 -10.66 -2.90
C ASP A 31 21.20 -10.24 -3.28
N PRO A 32 21.00 -8.99 -3.74
CA PRO A 32 19.67 -8.45 -4.05
C PRO A 32 19.03 -9.12 -5.27
N ASP A 33 19.81 -9.56 -6.24
CA ASP A 33 19.29 -10.16 -7.47
C ASP A 33 18.67 -11.53 -7.18
N SER A 34 19.39 -12.38 -6.45
CA SER A 34 18.88 -13.69 -6.02
C SER A 34 17.71 -13.55 -5.04
N PHE A 35 17.77 -12.57 -4.14
CA PHE A 35 16.65 -12.24 -3.25
C PHE A 35 15.40 -11.88 -4.06
N LEU A 36 15.51 -10.98 -5.03
CA LEU A 36 14.39 -10.55 -5.87
C LEU A 36 13.84 -11.70 -6.72
N ALA A 37 14.71 -12.53 -7.29
CA ALA A 37 14.30 -13.72 -8.04
C ALA A 37 13.44 -14.66 -7.17
N VAL A 38 13.86 -14.90 -5.90
CA VAL A 38 13.07 -15.69 -4.94
C VAL A 38 11.76 -15.01 -4.58
N ALA A 39 11.73 -13.71 -4.37
CA ALA A 39 10.51 -12.96 -4.07
C ALA A 39 9.50 -13.03 -5.24
N LEU A 40 9.97 -12.97 -6.48
CA LEU A 40 9.13 -13.16 -7.68
C LEU A 40 8.63 -14.62 -7.79
N LEU A 41 9.47 -15.61 -7.47
CA LEU A 41 9.06 -17.02 -7.41
C LEU A 41 7.99 -17.24 -6.32
N GLN A 42 8.12 -16.59 -5.16
CA GLN A 42 7.05 -16.56 -4.15
C GLN A 42 5.75 -16.02 -4.74
N GLY A 43 5.81 -14.98 -5.59
CA GLY A 43 4.65 -14.47 -6.31
C GLY A 43 3.97 -15.53 -7.17
N ALA A 44 4.72 -16.33 -7.92
CA ALA A 44 4.18 -17.42 -8.73
C ALA A 44 3.51 -18.51 -7.86
N VAL A 45 4.17 -18.96 -6.79
CA VAL A 45 3.62 -19.94 -5.85
C VAL A 45 2.36 -19.40 -5.14
N TYR A 46 2.37 -18.13 -4.76
CA TYR A 46 1.22 -17.44 -4.18
C TYR A 46 0.00 -17.46 -5.14
N LEU A 47 0.18 -17.23 -6.43
CA LEU A 47 -0.91 -17.28 -7.41
C LEU A 47 -1.56 -18.66 -7.48
N VAL A 48 -0.79 -19.75 -7.28
CA VAL A 48 -1.35 -21.11 -7.16
C VAL A 48 -2.23 -21.24 -5.91
N ALA A 49 -1.80 -20.68 -4.78
CA ALA A 49 -2.60 -20.66 -3.55
C ALA A 49 -3.90 -19.86 -3.74
N VAL A 50 -3.85 -18.70 -4.39
CA VAL A 50 -5.03 -17.88 -4.73
C VAL A 50 -6.01 -18.68 -5.59
N TRP A 51 -5.52 -19.33 -6.65
CA TRP A 51 -6.35 -20.19 -7.50
C TRP A 51 -7.03 -21.31 -6.72
N ALA A 52 -6.31 -21.94 -5.78
CA ALA A 52 -6.83 -23.06 -5.00
C ALA A 52 -8.04 -22.66 -4.12
N VAL A 53 -8.06 -21.43 -3.58
CA VAL A 53 -9.11 -20.97 -2.64
C VAL A 53 -10.19 -20.10 -3.29
N TRP A 54 -10.01 -19.64 -4.51
CA TRP A 54 -10.85 -18.57 -5.09
C TRP A 54 -12.37 -18.83 -5.03
N ASN A 55 -12.78 -20.05 -5.39
CA ASN A 55 -14.16 -20.54 -5.30
C ASN A 55 -14.30 -21.59 -4.18
N GLY A 56 -13.45 -21.45 -3.14
CA GLY A 56 -13.30 -22.44 -2.10
C GLY A 56 -14.32 -22.32 -0.98
N ASP A 57 -13.94 -22.89 0.14
CA ASP A 57 -14.75 -23.03 1.34
C ASP A 57 -14.51 -21.86 2.31
N SER A 58 -15.50 -21.63 3.20
CA SER A 58 -15.46 -20.65 4.29
C SER A 58 -15.16 -21.31 5.63
N SER A 59 -14.48 -22.47 5.65
CA SER A 59 -14.23 -23.19 6.89
C SER A 59 -13.26 -22.44 7.80
N ARG A 60 -13.57 -22.40 9.10
CA ARG A 60 -12.70 -21.80 10.13
C ARG A 60 -11.31 -22.46 10.15
N ARG A 61 -11.23 -23.78 9.92
CA ARG A 61 -9.96 -24.52 9.89
C ARG A 61 -9.04 -24.02 8.77
N LEU A 62 -9.63 -23.75 7.59
CA LEU A 62 -8.89 -23.19 6.45
C LEU A 62 -8.32 -21.81 6.79
N VAL A 63 -9.15 -20.91 7.33
CA VAL A 63 -8.73 -19.55 7.71
C VAL A 63 -7.62 -19.59 8.77
N VAL A 64 -7.74 -20.47 9.78
CA VAL A 64 -6.69 -20.64 10.82
C VAL A 64 -5.40 -21.18 10.21
N GLY A 65 -5.47 -22.15 9.29
CA GLY A 65 -4.28 -22.67 8.59
C GLY A 65 -3.58 -21.59 7.76
N ILE A 66 -4.36 -20.76 7.03
CA ILE A 66 -3.81 -19.61 6.29
C ILE A 66 -3.13 -18.62 7.25
N ALA A 67 -3.78 -18.28 8.37
CA ALA A 67 -3.23 -17.38 9.37
C ALA A 67 -1.93 -17.92 9.99
N ALA A 68 -1.89 -19.21 10.32
CA ALA A 68 -0.72 -19.85 10.92
C ALA A 68 0.52 -19.76 10.01
N ILE A 69 0.38 -20.13 8.72
CA ILE A 69 1.47 -20.04 7.75
C ILE A 69 1.88 -18.58 7.52
N ALA A 70 0.92 -17.67 7.38
CA ALA A 70 1.19 -16.25 7.25
C ALA A 70 1.99 -15.71 8.45
N MET A 71 1.63 -16.11 9.67
CA MET A 71 2.33 -15.68 10.89
C MET A 71 3.73 -16.29 10.98
N LEU A 72 3.90 -17.57 10.61
CA LEU A 72 5.22 -18.20 10.57
C LEU A 72 6.19 -17.47 9.64
N MET A 73 5.74 -17.07 8.44
CA MET A 73 6.55 -16.27 7.52
C MET A 73 6.95 -14.92 8.15
N ARG A 74 6.01 -14.21 8.80
CA ARG A 74 6.28 -12.91 9.43
C ARG A 74 7.24 -13.02 10.61
N VAL A 75 7.06 -14.02 11.45
CA VAL A 75 7.98 -14.28 12.58
C VAL A 75 9.39 -14.59 12.07
N ALA A 76 9.51 -15.34 10.96
CA ALA A 76 10.81 -15.66 10.37
C ALA A 76 11.59 -14.41 9.91
N VAL A 77 10.90 -13.38 9.39
CA VAL A 77 11.57 -12.17 8.88
C VAL A 77 11.64 -11.03 9.91
N LEU A 78 10.88 -11.12 11.01
CA LEU A 78 10.73 -10.02 11.98
C LEU A 78 12.06 -9.61 12.62
N CYS A 79 12.90 -10.57 12.99
CA CYS A 79 14.18 -10.33 13.65
C CYS A 79 15.35 -10.08 12.67
N ALA A 80 15.13 -10.25 11.37
CA ALA A 80 16.15 -9.91 10.37
C ALA A 80 16.28 -8.38 10.24
N PRO A 81 17.46 -7.83 9.94
CA PRO A 81 17.59 -6.40 9.67
C PRO A 81 16.73 -5.99 8.47
N PRO A 82 16.29 -4.72 8.37
CA PRO A 82 15.64 -4.22 7.16
C PRO A 82 16.59 -4.34 5.96
N TYR A 83 16.05 -4.70 4.79
CA TYR A 83 16.88 -4.95 3.61
C TYR A 83 16.53 -4.08 2.41
N LEU A 84 15.24 -4.02 2.07
CA LEU A 84 14.78 -3.29 0.89
C LEU A 84 14.65 -1.79 1.10
N SER A 85 14.57 -1.34 2.35
CA SER A 85 14.40 0.08 2.70
C SER A 85 14.95 0.37 4.09
N THR A 86 15.41 1.59 4.29
CA THR A 86 15.88 2.12 5.59
C THR A 86 14.84 3.03 6.27
N ASP A 87 13.66 3.18 5.73
CA ASP A 87 12.63 4.11 6.23
C ASP A 87 12.24 3.85 7.68
N VAL A 88 12.27 2.60 8.12
CA VAL A 88 11.93 2.22 9.51
C VAL A 88 12.83 2.90 10.55
N TYR A 89 14.09 3.20 10.22
CA TYR A 89 14.98 3.95 11.09
C TYR A 89 14.49 5.39 11.27
N ARG A 90 13.94 5.98 10.21
CA ARG A 90 13.31 7.30 10.29
C ARG A 90 12.08 7.28 11.20
N TYR A 91 11.28 6.22 11.18
CA TYR A 91 10.11 6.10 12.05
C TYR A 91 10.49 6.05 13.53
N VAL A 92 11.52 5.28 13.88
CA VAL A 92 12.05 5.24 15.25
C VAL A 92 12.59 6.62 15.65
N TRP A 93 13.32 7.28 14.77
CA TRP A 93 13.85 8.61 15.01
C TRP A 93 12.76 9.65 15.23
N ASP A 94 11.79 9.76 14.33
CA ASP A 94 10.69 10.74 14.43
C ASP A 94 9.86 10.50 15.71
N GLY A 95 9.61 9.23 16.06
CA GLY A 95 9.00 8.87 17.34
C GLY A 95 9.81 9.32 18.55
N ARG A 96 11.14 9.17 18.53
CA ARG A 96 12.07 9.64 19.57
C ARG A 96 12.04 11.16 19.70
N VAL A 97 12.11 11.89 18.60
CA VAL A 97 12.02 13.37 18.56
C VAL A 97 10.70 13.83 19.18
N THR A 98 9.59 13.22 18.78
CA THR A 98 8.26 13.54 19.32
C THR A 98 8.16 13.17 20.82
N ALA A 99 8.76 12.05 21.25
CA ALA A 99 8.81 11.62 22.65
C ALA A 99 9.60 12.60 23.54
N ALA A 100 10.60 13.29 22.98
CA ALA A 100 11.35 14.37 23.64
C ALA A 100 10.58 15.70 23.68
N GLY A 101 9.34 15.76 23.20
CA GLY A 101 8.53 16.99 23.17
C GLY A 101 8.91 17.96 22.04
N ILE A 102 9.73 17.51 21.09
CA ILE A 102 10.18 18.34 19.95
C ILE A 102 9.27 18.06 18.75
N ASN A 103 8.85 19.13 18.08
CA ASN A 103 8.04 19.02 16.86
C ASN A 103 8.88 18.43 15.73
N PRO A 104 8.54 17.24 15.15
CA PRO A 104 9.35 16.56 14.14
C PRO A 104 9.44 17.30 12.81
N TYR A 105 8.56 18.28 12.57
CA TYR A 105 8.61 19.15 11.39
C TYR A 105 9.54 20.34 11.54
N ARG A 106 10.20 20.53 12.71
CA ARG A 106 11.01 21.73 12.98
C ARG A 106 12.45 21.60 12.50
N TYR A 107 13.09 20.47 12.78
CA TYR A 107 14.52 20.26 12.58
C TYR A 107 14.78 19.01 11.73
N VAL A 108 15.82 19.06 10.89
CA VAL A 108 16.34 17.86 10.21
C VAL A 108 17.09 16.99 11.24
N PRO A 109 17.21 15.68 11.09
CA PRO A 109 17.89 14.80 12.05
C PRO A 109 19.33 15.22 12.39
N ALA A 110 20.08 15.79 11.42
CA ALA A 110 21.43 16.26 11.60
C ALA A 110 21.54 17.67 12.22
N ASP A 111 20.42 18.32 12.56
CA ASP A 111 20.45 19.64 13.22
C ASP A 111 21.10 19.55 14.62
N PRO A 112 21.99 20.51 15.00
CA PRO A 112 22.61 20.52 16.32
C PRO A 112 21.64 20.47 17.50
N ASN A 113 20.42 21.02 17.33
CA ASN A 113 19.38 20.97 18.37
C ASN A 113 18.87 19.56 18.67
N LEU A 114 19.17 18.55 17.83
CA LEU A 114 18.80 17.15 18.01
C LEU A 114 20.01 16.26 18.35
N GLU A 115 21.21 16.83 18.56
CA GLU A 115 22.43 16.06 18.79
C GLU A 115 22.31 15.11 19.99
N MET A 116 21.65 15.54 21.09
CA MET A 116 21.44 14.74 22.30
C MET A 116 20.56 13.50 22.10
N LEU A 117 19.84 13.41 20.98
CA LEU A 117 18.98 12.27 20.66
C LEU A 117 19.67 11.24 19.75
N ARG A 118 20.88 11.54 19.26
CA ARG A 118 21.58 10.64 18.34
C ARG A 118 22.23 9.47 19.07
N ASP A 119 22.20 8.33 18.42
CA ASP A 119 22.86 7.10 18.85
C ASP A 119 23.63 6.45 17.68
N SER A 120 24.28 5.34 17.96
CA SER A 120 25.03 4.56 16.96
C SER A 120 24.16 3.54 16.19
N GLU A 121 22.92 3.30 16.60
CA GLU A 121 22.08 2.24 16.04
C GLU A 121 21.04 2.76 15.06
N ILE A 122 20.42 3.92 15.33
CA ILE A 122 19.34 4.48 14.52
C ILE A 122 19.84 5.61 13.63
N PHE A 123 20.55 6.59 14.23
CA PHE A 123 20.92 7.83 13.52
C PHE A 123 21.74 7.60 12.23
N PRO A 124 22.76 6.70 12.19
CA PRO A 124 23.56 6.48 10.98
C PRO A 124 22.79 5.91 9.79
N HIS A 125 21.63 5.31 10.03
CA HIS A 125 20.81 4.67 9.00
C HIS A 125 19.69 5.55 8.47
N ILE A 126 19.53 6.78 8.99
CA ILE A 126 18.49 7.71 8.57
C ILE A 126 18.85 8.28 7.20
N ASN A 127 18.03 7.96 6.20
CA ASN A 127 18.18 8.58 4.88
C ASN A 127 17.86 10.09 4.96
N ARG A 128 18.55 10.92 4.17
CA ARG A 128 18.35 12.38 4.11
C ARG A 128 18.48 13.10 5.46
N ALA A 129 19.30 12.58 6.39
CA ALA A 129 19.43 13.12 7.74
C ALA A 129 19.80 14.62 7.78
N GLY A 130 20.60 15.11 6.84
CA GLY A 130 20.99 16.53 6.74
C GLY A 130 20.05 17.39 5.89
N LEU A 131 19.06 16.80 5.21
CA LEU A 131 18.28 17.50 4.19
C LEU A 131 16.78 17.59 4.54
N ALA A 132 16.21 16.52 5.10
CA ALA A 132 14.77 16.40 5.20
C ALA A 132 14.28 16.36 6.65
N VAL A 133 13.36 17.27 7.01
CA VAL A 133 12.46 17.09 8.15
C VAL A 133 11.50 15.93 7.86
N THR A 134 10.69 15.50 8.83
CA THR A 134 9.72 14.42 8.56
C THR A 134 8.82 14.75 7.37
N ILE A 135 8.48 13.72 6.57
CA ILE A 135 7.48 13.79 5.50
C ILE A 135 6.12 13.24 5.96
N TYR A 136 6.13 12.52 7.09
CA TYR A 136 4.98 11.76 7.53
C TYR A 136 3.91 12.65 8.17
N PRO A 137 2.61 12.45 7.80
CA PRO A 137 1.50 13.17 8.42
C PRO A 137 1.25 12.76 9.89
N PRO A 138 0.44 13.51 10.64
CA PRO A 138 0.27 13.37 12.10
C PRO A 138 -0.14 12.00 12.62
N ALA A 139 -0.91 11.19 11.88
CA ALA A 139 -1.27 9.85 12.38
C ALA A 139 -0.08 8.88 12.32
N ALA A 140 0.79 9.00 11.31
CA ALA A 140 2.03 8.26 11.28
C ALA A 140 2.94 8.65 12.44
N GLU A 141 3.12 9.96 12.70
CA GLU A 141 3.90 10.46 13.84
C GLU A 141 3.35 9.96 15.19
N ALA A 142 2.03 9.91 15.34
CA ALA A 142 1.39 9.36 16.55
C ALA A 142 1.68 7.86 16.71
N ILE A 143 1.71 7.09 15.62
CA ILE A 143 2.08 5.66 15.65
C ILE A 143 3.55 5.51 16.00
N PHE A 144 4.45 6.30 15.40
CA PHE A 144 5.87 6.27 15.71
C PHE A 144 6.12 6.60 17.19
N LEU A 145 5.49 7.65 17.71
CA LEU A 145 5.54 8.00 19.13
C LEU A 145 5.05 6.84 20.02
N ALA A 146 3.88 6.26 19.70
CA ALA A 146 3.30 5.19 20.50
C ALA A 146 4.20 3.97 20.59
N VAL A 147 4.84 3.58 19.47
CA VAL A 147 5.78 2.45 19.46
C VAL A 147 7.06 2.77 20.22
N THR A 148 7.66 3.94 20.00
CA THR A 148 8.92 4.32 20.64
C THR A 148 8.77 4.53 22.15
N ARG A 149 7.58 4.88 22.65
CA ARG A 149 7.28 4.88 24.09
C ARG A 149 7.34 3.49 24.74
N VAL A 150 7.18 2.43 23.94
CA VAL A 150 7.32 1.04 24.40
C VAL A 150 8.75 0.55 24.18
N SER A 151 9.30 0.77 22.97
CA SER A 151 10.68 0.40 22.62
C SER A 151 11.17 1.20 21.42
N GLU A 152 12.37 1.78 21.53
CA GLU A 152 13.06 2.51 20.46
C GLU A 152 13.87 1.58 19.55
N SER A 153 13.30 0.47 19.15
CA SER A 153 13.98 -0.51 18.29
C SER A 153 13.26 -0.70 16.95
N VAL A 154 14.05 -0.97 15.92
CA VAL A 154 13.55 -1.35 14.59
C VAL A 154 12.63 -2.56 14.68
N THR A 155 12.99 -3.57 15.49
CA THR A 155 12.17 -4.78 15.67
C THR A 155 10.80 -4.47 16.27
N ALA A 156 10.72 -3.55 17.24
CA ALA A 156 9.44 -3.13 17.82
C ALA A 156 8.57 -2.40 16.77
N MET A 157 9.17 -1.54 15.95
CA MET A 157 8.45 -0.86 14.87
C MET A 157 7.91 -1.86 13.83
N LYS A 158 8.72 -2.83 13.41
CA LYS A 158 8.30 -3.93 12.53
C LYS A 158 7.20 -4.78 13.16
N ALA A 159 7.31 -5.09 14.45
CA ALA A 159 6.28 -5.85 15.18
C ALA A 159 4.95 -5.09 15.23
N ALA A 160 4.98 -3.77 15.38
CA ALA A 160 3.78 -2.94 15.29
C ALA A 160 3.13 -3.03 13.90
N MET A 161 3.93 -3.04 12.82
CA MET A 161 3.41 -3.23 11.46
C MET A 161 2.76 -4.61 11.29
N VAL A 162 3.37 -5.67 11.81
CA VAL A 162 2.74 -7.01 11.85
C VAL A 162 1.43 -6.98 12.67
N GLY A 163 1.37 -6.22 13.75
CA GLY A 163 0.13 -5.99 14.52
C GLY A 163 -0.98 -5.38 13.65
N PHE A 164 -0.68 -4.39 12.82
CA PHE A 164 -1.62 -3.82 11.87
C PHE A 164 -2.03 -4.81 10.76
N GLU A 165 -1.12 -5.68 10.31
CA GLU A 165 -1.46 -6.76 9.37
C GLU A 165 -2.44 -7.76 10.00
N ILE A 166 -2.30 -8.10 11.28
CA ILE A 166 -3.25 -8.96 12.01
C ILE A 166 -4.64 -8.31 12.05
N ILE A 167 -4.72 -7.01 12.33
CA ILE A 167 -5.98 -6.25 12.30
C ILE A 167 -6.57 -6.31 10.88
N THR A 168 -5.76 -6.05 9.85
CA THR A 168 -6.18 -6.12 8.45
C THR A 168 -6.75 -7.50 8.11
N PHE A 169 -6.03 -8.58 8.48
CA PHE A 169 -6.48 -9.95 8.27
C PHE A 169 -7.84 -10.21 8.91
N ALA A 170 -8.00 -9.86 10.18
CA ALA A 170 -9.26 -10.09 10.93
C ALA A 170 -10.42 -9.31 10.31
N VAL A 171 -10.21 -8.05 9.94
CA VAL A 171 -11.26 -7.23 9.30
C VAL A 171 -11.58 -7.74 7.90
N LEU A 172 -10.61 -8.21 7.11
CA LEU A 172 -10.85 -8.80 5.80
C LEU A 172 -11.68 -10.08 5.88
N VAL A 173 -11.38 -10.99 6.82
CA VAL A 173 -12.18 -12.20 7.04
C VAL A 173 -13.64 -11.82 7.34
N HIS A 174 -13.84 -10.82 8.21
CA HIS A 174 -15.17 -10.34 8.56
C HIS A 174 -15.89 -9.70 7.35
N LEU A 175 -15.19 -8.89 6.57
CA LEU A 175 -15.75 -8.24 5.38
C LEU A 175 -16.09 -9.24 4.27
N LEU A 176 -15.23 -10.24 4.02
CA LEU A 176 -15.51 -11.31 3.08
C LEU A 176 -16.78 -12.08 3.45
N ALA A 177 -16.94 -12.44 4.73
CA ALA A 177 -18.14 -13.07 5.21
C ALA A 177 -19.38 -12.18 5.05
N ALA A 178 -19.27 -10.87 5.34
CA ALA A 178 -20.35 -9.89 5.20
C ALA A 178 -20.77 -9.66 3.74
N GLU A 179 -19.84 -9.85 2.78
CA GLU A 179 -20.13 -9.79 1.33
C GLU A 179 -20.60 -11.15 0.76
N GLY A 180 -20.74 -12.18 1.59
CA GLY A 180 -21.11 -13.53 1.14
C GLY A 180 -20.01 -14.23 0.32
N LEU A 181 -18.74 -13.79 0.45
CA LEU A 181 -17.60 -14.33 -0.27
C LEU A 181 -16.86 -15.38 0.57
N PRO A 182 -16.21 -16.38 -0.07
CA PRO A 182 -15.40 -17.35 0.65
C PRO A 182 -14.33 -16.68 1.51
N THR A 183 -14.36 -16.92 2.82
CA THR A 183 -13.38 -16.33 3.76
C THR A 183 -11.95 -16.79 3.50
N GLY A 184 -11.76 -17.95 2.86
CA GLY A 184 -10.46 -18.42 2.39
C GLY A 184 -9.76 -17.47 1.41
N ARG A 185 -10.51 -16.55 0.75
CA ARG A 185 -9.90 -15.51 -0.11
C ARG A 185 -8.98 -14.56 0.66
N VAL A 186 -8.99 -14.57 1.98
CA VAL A 186 -8.02 -13.82 2.79
C VAL A 186 -6.57 -14.22 2.50
N VAL A 187 -6.32 -15.40 1.91
CA VAL A 187 -5.00 -15.82 1.41
C VAL A 187 -4.40 -14.81 0.41
N VAL A 188 -5.27 -14.11 -0.34
CA VAL A 188 -4.85 -13.06 -1.30
C VAL A 188 -4.03 -11.97 -0.61
N TYR A 189 -4.38 -11.59 0.61
CA TYR A 189 -3.59 -10.66 1.41
C TYR A 189 -2.54 -11.39 2.26
N ALA A 190 -2.93 -12.46 2.94
CA ALA A 190 -2.13 -13.07 3.99
C ALA A 190 -0.82 -13.72 3.49
N TRP A 191 -0.84 -14.31 2.29
CA TRP A 191 0.32 -14.99 1.70
C TRP A 191 0.99 -14.23 0.58
N HIS A 192 0.54 -13.01 0.30
CA HIS A 192 1.14 -12.16 -0.72
C HIS A 192 2.58 -11.78 -0.32
N PRO A 193 3.58 -11.94 -1.20
CA PRO A 193 4.98 -11.64 -0.86
C PRO A 193 5.21 -10.14 -0.55
N LEU A 194 4.47 -9.23 -1.19
CA LEU A 194 4.65 -7.79 -1.00
C LEU A 194 4.45 -7.35 0.46
N PRO A 195 3.32 -7.62 1.17
CA PRO A 195 3.19 -7.32 2.59
C PRO A 195 4.24 -7.99 3.48
N LEU A 196 4.67 -9.21 3.14
CA LEU A 196 5.70 -9.91 3.89
C LEU A 196 7.03 -9.14 3.88
N TRP A 197 7.50 -8.71 2.71
CA TRP A 197 8.77 -8.04 2.56
C TRP A 197 8.71 -6.56 2.92
N GLU A 198 7.61 -5.88 2.60
CA GLU A 198 7.48 -4.45 2.87
C GLU A 198 7.08 -4.14 4.33
N PHE A 199 6.25 -4.97 4.96
CA PHE A 199 5.74 -4.66 6.30
C PHE A 199 6.47 -5.42 7.39
N ALA A 200 6.53 -6.75 7.33
CA ALA A 200 7.17 -7.55 8.35
C ALA A 200 8.71 -7.49 8.26
N SER A 201 9.29 -7.38 7.07
CA SER A 201 10.75 -7.29 6.87
C SER A 201 11.26 -5.85 6.91
N SER A 202 10.70 -4.94 6.11
CA SER A 202 11.16 -3.54 5.98
C SER A 202 10.49 -2.56 6.95
N GLY A 203 9.33 -2.92 7.52
CA GLY A 203 8.65 -2.12 8.54
C GLY A 203 7.85 -0.93 8.02
N HIS A 204 7.45 -0.92 6.73
CA HIS A 204 6.73 0.22 6.16
C HIS A 204 5.39 0.50 6.85
N ILE A 205 5.15 1.78 7.14
CA ILE A 205 3.95 2.32 7.80
C ILE A 205 2.65 2.05 7.01
N ASP A 206 2.77 1.65 5.75
CA ASP A 206 1.65 1.31 4.88
C ASP A 206 0.80 0.16 5.45
N ALA A 207 1.34 -0.69 6.31
CA ALA A 207 0.57 -1.68 7.06
C ALA A 207 -0.53 -1.02 7.92
N ALA A 208 -0.20 0.08 8.62
CA ALA A 208 -1.16 0.82 9.42
C ALA A 208 -2.18 1.56 8.55
N LEU A 209 -1.74 2.15 7.44
CA LEU A 209 -2.61 2.76 6.44
C LEU A 209 -3.65 1.75 5.94
N ILE A 210 -3.23 0.55 5.56
CA ILE A 210 -4.12 -0.51 5.04
C ILE A 210 -5.10 -0.96 6.11
N ALA A 211 -4.67 -1.13 7.35
CA ALA A 211 -5.56 -1.45 8.46
C ALA A 211 -6.66 -0.40 8.65
N LEU A 212 -6.31 0.87 8.54
CA LEU A 212 -7.26 1.99 8.62
C LEU A 212 -8.20 2.05 7.40
N VAL A 213 -7.68 1.76 6.19
CA VAL A 213 -8.52 1.66 4.97
C VAL A 213 -9.56 0.55 5.10
N VAL A 214 -9.16 -0.66 5.54
CA VAL A 214 -10.14 -1.76 5.70
C VAL A 214 -11.13 -1.47 6.83
N ALA A 215 -10.72 -0.77 7.89
CA ALA A 215 -11.61 -0.29 8.93
C ALA A 215 -12.62 0.75 8.41
N ALA A 216 -12.19 1.65 7.51
CA ALA A 216 -13.08 2.60 6.84
C ALA A 216 -14.10 1.89 5.93
N LEU A 217 -13.66 0.90 5.16
CA LEU A 217 -14.54 0.05 4.33
C LEU A 217 -15.54 -0.73 5.19
N TRP A 218 -15.11 -1.29 6.32
CA TRP A 218 -15.96 -1.95 7.28
C TRP A 218 -17.02 -1.01 7.88
N ALA A 219 -16.62 0.20 8.28
CA ALA A 219 -17.54 1.20 8.82
C ALA A 219 -18.55 1.67 7.76
N ALA A 220 -18.12 1.87 6.52
CA ALA A 220 -18.99 2.23 5.40
C ALA A 220 -20.01 1.11 5.12
N ARG A 221 -19.59 -0.16 5.16
CA ARG A 221 -20.47 -1.32 4.96
C ARG A 221 -21.52 -1.44 6.08
N ARG A 222 -21.18 -1.04 7.30
CA ARG A 222 -22.06 -0.99 8.48
C ARG A 222 -22.87 0.31 8.58
N SER A 223 -22.85 1.17 7.55
CA SER A 223 -23.55 2.47 7.54
C SER A 223 -23.11 3.44 8.66
N ARG A 224 -21.91 3.23 9.22
CA ARG A 224 -21.33 4.08 10.27
C ARG A 224 -20.47 5.18 9.65
N GLY A 225 -21.12 6.16 8.98
CA GLY A 225 -20.43 7.19 8.21
C GLY A 225 -19.38 7.98 9.01
N GLY A 226 -19.68 8.41 10.23
CA GLY A 226 -18.72 9.11 11.08
C GLY A 226 -17.44 8.30 11.35
N LEU A 227 -17.58 7.01 11.72
CA LEU A 227 -16.42 6.12 11.89
C LEU A 227 -15.68 5.88 10.57
N GLY A 228 -16.40 5.76 9.45
CA GLY A 228 -15.77 5.67 8.13
C GLY A 228 -14.91 6.89 7.80
N GLY A 229 -15.42 8.08 8.12
CA GLY A 229 -14.67 9.33 7.98
C GLY A 229 -13.44 9.40 8.88
N LEU A 230 -13.57 8.98 10.14
CA LEU A 230 -12.48 8.96 11.10
C LEU A 230 -11.36 7.99 10.67
N PHE A 231 -11.69 6.76 10.31
CA PHE A 231 -10.69 5.78 9.85
C PHE A 231 -10.04 6.19 8.54
N LEU A 232 -10.80 6.75 7.59
CA LEU A 232 -10.23 7.24 6.34
C LEU A 232 -9.32 8.46 6.56
N ALA A 233 -9.68 9.36 7.49
CA ALA A 233 -8.81 10.46 7.90
C ALA A 233 -7.51 9.93 8.52
N GLY A 234 -7.58 8.93 9.41
CA GLY A 234 -6.40 8.26 9.96
C GLY A 234 -5.51 7.67 8.86
N ALA A 235 -6.09 6.96 7.89
CA ALA A 235 -5.33 6.44 6.75
C ALA A 235 -4.68 7.56 5.93
N THR A 236 -5.41 8.65 5.66
CA THR A 236 -4.90 9.82 4.94
C THR A 236 -3.82 10.56 5.72
N LEU A 237 -3.93 10.58 7.04
CA LEU A 237 -2.93 11.15 7.95
C LEU A 237 -1.76 10.19 8.25
N THR A 238 -1.78 8.98 7.70
CA THR A 238 -0.60 8.09 7.65
C THR A 238 0.20 8.33 6.37
N LYS A 239 -0.49 8.38 5.23
CA LYS A 239 -0.01 8.86 3.90
C LYS A 239 -1.19 9.46 3.14
N PHE A 240 -1.00 10.52 2.38
CA PHE A 240 -2.09 11.35 1.84
C PHE A 240 -3.03 10.64 0.85
N TYR A 241 -2.55 9.65 0.10
CA TYR A 241 -3.27 9.08 -1.04
C TYR A 241 -4.58 8.33 -0.73
N PRO A 242 -4.84 7.75 0.46
CA PRO A 242 -6.14 7.13 0.75
C PRO A 242 -7.33 8.08 0.68
N ALA A 243 -7.12 9.41 0.73
CA ALA A 243 -8.17 10.40 0.53
C ALA A 243 -8.96 10.19 -0.78
N VAL A 244 -8.33 9.61 -1.80
CA VAL A 244 -8.98 9.28 -3.08
C VAL A 244 -10.18 8.35 -2.93
N LEU A 245 -10.26 7.58 -1.84
CA LEU A 245 -11.37 6.67 -1.56
C LEU A 245 -12.63 7.36 -1.00
N LEU A 246 -12.53 8.64 -0.59
CA LEU A 246 -13.65 9.35 0.01
C LEU A 246 -14.96 9.25 -0.82
N PRO A 247 -14.94 9.45 -2.16
CA PRO A 247 -16.14 9.35 -2.99
C PRO A 247 -16.77 7.95 -2.99
N ALA A 248 -15.95 6.89 -2.94
CA ALA A 248 -16.43 5.51 -2.91
C ALA A 248 -17.10 5.13 -1.59
N LEU A 249 -16.71 5.77 -0.49
CA LEU A 249 -17.27 5.52 0.84
C LEU A 249 -18.39 6.50 1.19
N TYR A 250 -18.49 7.63 0.49
CA TYR A 250 -19.50 8.67 0.71
C TYR A 250 -20.91 8.14 0.40
N ARG A 251 -21.83 8.47 1.28
CA ARG A 251 -23.29 8.27 1.07
C ARG A 251 -23.90 9.61 0.70
N ARG A 252 -24.44 9.69 -0.51
CA ARG A 252 -25.07 10.92 -1.03
C ARG A 252 -26.01 11.53 0.00
N TRP A 253 -25.88 12.85 0.18
CA TRP A 253 -26.66 13.68 1.12
C TRP A 253 -26.45 13.36 2.61
N ARG A 254 -25.43 12.55 2.98
CA ARG A 254 -25.06 12.34 4.38
C ARG A 254 -23.72 12.98 4.69
N SER A 255 -23.76 14.13 5.41
CA SER A 255 -22.56 14.94 5.69
C SER A 255 -21.62 14.35 6.75
N ALA A 256 -22.10 13.44 7.60
CA ALA A 256 -21.32 12.95 8.75
C ALA A 256 -19.93 12.43 8.37
N MET A 257 -19.80 11.69 7.25
CA MET A 257 -18.51 11.14 6.83
C MET A 257 -17.52 12.25 6.40
N PRO A 258 -17.82 13.12 5.41
CA PRO A 258 -16.86 14.14 5.00
C PRO A 258 -16.59 15.17 6.10
N THR A 259 -17.58 15.48 6.95
CA THR A 259 -17.38 16.39 8.08
C THR A 259 -16.40 15.83 9.10
N ILE A 260 -16.59 14.58 9.54
CA ILE A 260 -15.67 13.94 10.50
C ILE A 260 -14.28 13.72 9.87
N PHE A 261 -14.21 13.37 8.59
CA PHE A 261 -12.95 13.29 7.86
C PHE A 261 -12.18 14.62 7.91
N ALA A 262 -12.84 15.73 7.54
CA ALA A 262 -12.21 17.04 7.54
C ALA A 262 -11.80 17.50 8.96
N LEU A 263 -12.70 17.35 9.94
CA LEU A 263 -12.42 17.71 11.32
C LEU A 263 -11.26 16.90 11.91
N ALA A 264 -11.21 15.60 11.65
CA ALA A 264 -10.12 14.75 12.14
C ALA A 264 -8.76 15.20 11.56
N ILE A 265 -8.71 15.57 10.28
CA ILE A 265 -7.49 16.11 9.65
C ILE A 265 -7.08 17.41 10.35
N ILE A 266 -7.99 18.37 10.49
CA ILE A 266 -7.70 19.66 11.13
C ILE A 266 -7.19 19.45 12.56
N VAL A 267 -7.91 18.66 13.38
CA VAL A 267 -7.55 18.41 14.78
C VAL A 267 -6.19 17.74 14.91
N ALA A 268 -5.87 16.78 14.03
CA ALA A 268 -4.60 16.08 14.07
C ALA A 268 -3.38 16.98 13.81
N TYR A 269 -3.53 18.03 13.02
CA TYR A 269 -2.46 19.00 12.76
C TYR A 269 -2.30 20.06 13.85
N LEU A 270 -3.29 20.28 14.72
CA LEU A 270 -3.24 21.35 15.75
C LEU A 270 -1.97 21.29 16.63
N PRO A 271 -1.49 20.12 17.11
CA PRO A 271 -0.27 20.07 17.92
C PRO A 271 0.99 20.54 17.17
N PHE A 272 0.98 20.52 15.87
CA PHE A 272 2.14 20.81 15.02
C PHE A 272 2.13 22.19 14.38
N ILE A 273 1.04 22.97 14.52
CA ILE A 273 0.84 24.26 13.85
C ILE A 273 1.90 25.31 14.16
N GLY A 274 2.62 25.17 15.29
CA GLY A 274 3.67 26.12 15.71
C GLY A 274 4.87 26.25 14.76
N VAL A 275 4.97 25.40 13.73
CA VAL A 275 5.99 25.54 12.66
C VAL A 275 5.41 26.19 11.38
N GLY A 276 4.16 26.64 11.40
CA GLY A 276 3.48 27.24 10.23
C GLY A 276 3.39 26.26 9.05
N TRP A 277 3.65 26.72 7.82
CA TRP A 277 3.59 25.88 6.62
C TRP A 277 4.59 24.73 6.58
N ARG A 278 5.62 24.75 7.42
CA ARG A 278 6.55 23.62 7.56
C ARG A 278 5.88 22.33 8.09
N VAL A 279 4.64 22.43 8.57
CA VAL A 279 3.83 21.27 8.99
C VAL A 279 3.60 20.24 7.87
N PHE A 280 3.77 20.62 6.60
CA PHE A 280 3.74 19.69 5.47
C PHE A 280 5.07 18.97 5.25
N GLY A 281 6.08 19.26 6.09
CA GLY A 281 7.35 18.58 6.11
C GLY A 281 8.13 18.67 4.80
N PHE A 282 8.80 17.59 4.44
CA PHE A 282 9.60 17.49 3.22
C PHE A 282 8.79 17.17 1.95
N LEU A 283 7.46 17.29 1.98
CA LEU A 283 6.60 16.88 0.85
C LEU A 283 6.98 17.53 -0.49
N GLY A 284 7.35 18.82 -0.48
CA GLY A 284 7.78 19.52 -1.70
C GLY A 284 9.11 18.99 -2.25
N GLY A 285 10.09 18.71 -1.39
CA GLY A 285 11.37 18.10 -1.79
C GLY A 285 11.19 16.68 -2.30
N TYR A 286 10.33 15.91 -1.65
CA TYR A 286 9.99 14.55 -2.08
C TYR A 286 9.35 14.53 -3.47
N ALA A 287 8.45 15.46 -3.79
CA ALA A 287 7.86 15.57 -5.11
C ALA A 287 8.91 15.86 -6.20
N GLY A 288 9.96 16.64 -5.88
CA GLY A 288 11.09 16.86 -6.78
C GLY A 288 11.95 15.60 -6.98
N GLU A 289 12.25 14.87 -5.90
CA GLU A 289 13.01 13.59 -5.96
C GLU A 289 12.27 12.53 -6.78
N GLU A 290 10.93 12.47 -6.68
CA GLU A 290 10.08 11.58 -7.46
C GLU A 290 9.91 12.02 -8.93
N GLY A 291 10.52 13.14 -9.33
CA GLY A 291 10.45 13.66 -10.70
C GLY A 291 9.06 14.18 -11.08
N PHE A 292 8.30 14.67 -10.11
CA PHE A 292 6.97 15.27 -10.33
C PHE A 292 7.06 16.77 -10.65
N ASP A 293 8.23 17.35 -10.64
CA ASP A 293 8.48 18.75 -11.03
C ASP A 293 8.71 18.92 -12.54
N ALA A 294 8.95 20.16 -12.98
CA ALA A 294 8.81 20.56 -14.38
C ALA A 294 9.70 19.83 -15.40
N GLY A 295 10.83 19.25 -15.00
CA GLY A 295 11.75 18.50 -15.88
C GLY A 295 11.65 16.99 -15.74
N GLY A 296 10.89 16.50 -14.73
CA GLY A 296 10.92 15.12 -14.32
C GLY A 296 10.16 14.15 -15.22
N THR A 297 10.51 12.88 -15.11
CA THR A 297 9.90 11.73 -15.79
C THR A 297 9.21 10.81 -14.78
N GLY A 298 8.81 11.37 -13.62
CA GLY A 298 8.24 10.62 -12.51
C GLY A 298 6.99 9.77 -12.83
N PHE A 299 6.26 10.12 -13.90
CA PHE A 299 5.04 9.42 -14.28
C PHE A 299 5.27 8.50 -15.49
N TYR A 300 5.00 7.20 -15.35
CA TYR A 300 5.12 6.23 -16.44
C TYR A 300 4.31 6.62 -17.68
N LEU A 301 3.03 6.96 -17.50
CA LEU A 301 2.17 7.36 -18.63
C LEU A 301 2.66 8.63 -19.32
N LEU A 302 3.24 9.58 -18.58
CA LEU A 302 3.87 10.76 -19.18
C LEU A 302 5.09 10.34 -20.03
N GLY A 303 5.89 9.40 -19.53
CA GLY A 303 7.01 8.82 -20.29
C GLY A 303 6.55 8.22 -21.62
N LEU A 304 5.42 7.48 -21.62
CA LEU A 304 4.84 6.95 -22.85
C LEU A 304 4.27 8.04 -23.77
N LEU A 305 3.54 9.02 -23.21
CA LEU A 305 2.98 10.13 -23.98
C LEU A 305 4.06 10.93 -24.70
N ARG A 306 5.20 11.15 -24.07
CA ARG A 306 6.35 11.86 -24.66
C ARG A 306 7.02 11.11 -25.82
N GLN A 307 6.76 9.82 -26.01
CA GLN A 307 7.20 9.10 -27.22
C GLN A 307 6.41 9.50 -28.47
N LEU A 308 5.25 10.13 -28.29
CA LEU A 308 4.41 10.61 -29.38
C LEU A 308 4.81 12.05 -29.74
N PRO A 309 5.26 12.34 -30.97
CA PRO A 309 5.81 13.65 -31.33
C PRO A 309 4.94 14.87 -30.93
N PRO A 310 3.59 14.87 -31.09
CA PRO A 310 2.76 16.00 -30.67
C PRO A 310 2.73 16.23 -29.16
N LEU A 311 3.07 15.23 -28.34
CA LEU A 311 3.01 15.25 -26.88
C LEU A 311 4.38 15.28 -26.21
N ALA A 312 5.47 15.32 -26.99
CA ALA A 312 6.85 15.28 -26.49
C ALA A 312 7.18 16.41 -25.51
N THR A 313 6.50 17.54 -25.61
CA THR A 313 6.72 18.75 -24.78
C THR A 313 5.80 18.84 -23.56
N VAL A 314 4.92 17.85 -23.31
CA VAL A 314 4.01 17.87 -22.16
C VAL A 314 4.83 17.88 -20.86
N SER A 315 4.65 18.91 -20.02
CA SER A 315 5.35 19.01 -18.74
C SER A 315 4.73 18.07 -17.69
N ALA A 316 5.55 17.64 -16.70
CA ALA A 316 5.06 16.85 -15.58
C ALA A 316 3.93 17.57 -14.81
N ARG A 317 4.02 18.90 -14.68
CA ARG A 317 2.96 19.70 -14.06
C ARG A 317 1.64 19.64 -14.84
N ALA A 318 1.67 19.79 -16.16
CA ALA A 318 0.46 19.68 -16.99
C ALA A 318 -0.16 18.29 -16.90
N TYR A 319 0.67 17.23 -16.92
CA TYR A 319 0.22 15.86 -16.71
C TYR A 319 -0.42 15.69 -15.31
N ALA A 320 0.22 16.16 -14.25
CA ALA A 320 -0.29 16.05 -12.88
C ALA A 320 -1.66 16.75 -12.73
N VAL A 321 -1.84 17.93 -13.32
CA VAL A 321 -3.14 18.63 -13.35
C VAL A 321 -4.19 17.78 -14.07
N GLY A 322 -3.84 17.19 -15.21
CA GLY A 322 -4.73 16.27 -15.94
C GLY A 322 -5.09 15.02 -15.12
N ALA A 323 -4.11 14.41 -14.45
CA ALA A 323 -4.33 13.26 -13.59
C ALA A 323 -5.25 13.58 -12.40
N ILE A 324 -5.05 14.72 -11.75
CA ILE A 324 -5.93 15.22 -10.69
C ILE A 324 -7.35 15.46 -11.23
N ALA A 325 -7.49 16.09 -12.40
CA ALA A 325 -8.79 16.33 -13.02
C ALA A 325 -9.54 15.02 -13.32
N ILE A 326 -8.84 13.99 -13.81
CA ILE A 326 -9.41 12.65 -14.04
C ILE A 326 -9.90 12.04 -12.72
N LEU A 327 -9.08 12.07 -11.65
CA LEU A 327 -9.46 11.52 -10.35
C LEU A 327 -10.64 12.27 -9.73
N VAL A 328 -10.68 13.60 -9.85
CA VAL A 328 -11.80 14.43 -9.36
C VAL A 328 -13.07 14.12 -10.15
N ALA A 329 -13.01 14.06 -11.48
CA ALA A 329 -14.16 13.74 -12.33
C ALA A 329 -14.70 12.34 -12.03
N LEU A 330 -13.80 11.34 -11.92
CA LEU A 330 -14.18 9.97 -11.57
C LEU A 330 -14.79 9.90 -10.16
N GLY A 331 -14.18 10.58 -9.20
CA GLY A 331 -14.68 10.67 -7.82
C GLY A 331 -16.06 11.33 -7.77
N ALA A 332 -16.27 12.45 -8.48
CA ALA A 332 -17.56 13.11 -8.57
C ALA A 332 -18.61 12.22 -9.22
N ALA A 333 -18.28 11.55 -10.33
CA ALA A 333 -19.18 10.60 -10.98
C ALA A 333 -19.61 9.50 -10.01
N ILE A 334 -18.66 8.88 -9.28
CA ILE A 334 -18.95 7.84 -8.28
C ILE A 334 -19.84 8.42 -7.16
N ALA A 335 -19.50 9.57 -6.58
CA ALA A 335 -20.24 10.14 -5.47
C ALA A 335 -21.69 10.48 -5.86
N LEU A 336 -21.93 10.87 -7.11
CA LEU A 336 -23.25 11.27 -7.61
C LEU A 336 -24.10 10.09 -8.10
N THR A 337 -23.49 9.03 -8.64
CA THR A 337 -24.21 7.93 -9.31
C THR A 337 -24.26 6.63 -8.51
N ARG A 338 -23.33 6.45 -7.56
CA ARG A 338 -23.25 5.20 -6.80
C ARG A 338 -24.46 5.02 -5.90
N ASP A 339 -25.11 3.86 -6.01
CA ASP A 339 -26.12 3.42 -5.06
C ASP A 339 -25.48 3.13 -3.69
N PRO A 340 -25.90 3.82 -2.61
CA PRO A 340 -25.32 3.63 -1.29
C PRO A 340 -25.56 2.23 -0.67
N VAL A 341 -26.52 1.48 -1.18
CA VAL A 341 -26.82 0.10 -0.72
C VAL A 341 -25.83 -0.90 -1.30
N ARG A 342 -25.29 -0.61 -2.49
CA ARG A 342 -24.30 -1.48 -3.14
C ARG A 342 -22.96 -1.45 -2.42
N SER A 343 -22.24 -2.57 -2.57
CA SER A 343 -20.86 -2.73 -2.06
C SER A 343 -19.96 -1.58 -2.49
N PRO A 344 -19.13 -1.00 -1.58
CA PRO A 344 -18.18 0.05 -1.93
C PRO A 344 -16.95 -0.46 -2.70
N PHE A 345 -16.67 -1.77 -2.65
CA PHE A 345 -15.43 -2.34 -3.17
C PHE A 345 -15.17 -2.05 -4.65
N PRO A 346 -16.14 -2.19 -5.59
CA PRO A 346 -15.88 -1.90 -7.00
C PRO A 346 -15.45 -0.46 -7.24
N SER A 347 -16.15 0.51 -6.64
CA SER A 347 -15.83 1.93 -6.77
C SER A 347 -14.50 2.30 -6.11
N ALA A 348 -14.22 1.73 -4.93
CA ALA A 348 -12.96 1.91 -4.24
C ALA A 348 -11.79 1.32 -5.03
N THR A 349 -11.95 0.13 -5.60
CA THR A 349 -10.96 -0.50 -6.48
C THR A 349 -10.66 0.37 -7.69
N LEU A 350 -11.70 0.88 -8.35
CA LEU A 350 -11.54 1.73 -9.53
C LEU A 350 -10.74 2.98 -9.20
N LEU A 351 -11.07 3.69 -8.11
CA LEU A 351 -10.34 4.89 -7.68
C LEU A 351 -8.89 4.57 -7.29
N ALA A 352 -8.67 3.52 -6.50
CA ALA A 352 -7.35 3.12 -6.05
C ALA A 352 -6.45 2.71 -7.22
N THR A 353 -6.98 1.92 -8.16
CA THR A 353 -6.23 1.48 -9.34
C THR A 353 -5.93 2.65 -10.26
N THR A 354 -6.93 3.52 -10.53
CA THR A 354 -6.73 4.71 -11.35
C THR A 354 -5.66 5.62 -10.75
N PHE A 355 -5.66 5.81 -9.43
CA PHE A 355 -4.62 6.58 -8.74
C PHE A 355 -3.24 5.97 -8.98
N ILE A 356 -3.05 4.67 -8.75
CA ILE A 356 -1.75 4.01 -8.94
C ILE A 356 -1.27 4.10 -10.39
N ILE A 357 -2.16 3.93 -11.37
CA ILE A 357 -1.79 4.02 -12.79
C ILE A 357 -1.39 5.45 -13.19
N LEU A 358 -2.11 6.46 -12.71
CA LEU A 358 -1.82 7.85 -13.02
C LEU A 358 -0.55 8.35 -12.32
N VAL A 359 -0.31 7.95 -11.08
CA VAL A 359 0.87 8.39 -10.30
C VAL A 359 2.09 7.55 -10.63
N SER A 360 1.91 6.26 -10.92
CA SER A 360 2.98 5.30 -11.21
C SER A 360 4.11 5.36 -10.17
N PRO A 361 3.84 5.02 -8.89
CA PRO A 361 4.81 5.16 -7.82
C PRO A 361 6.09 4.38 -8.09
N HIS A 362 7.23 4.90 -7.64
CA HIS A 362 8.55 4.31 -7.86
C HIS A 362 8.87 3.13 -6.93
N TYR A 363 8.09 2.95 -5.87
CA TYR A 363 8.38 1.97 -4.85
C TYR A 363 7.24 0.96 -4.68
N PRO A 364 7.56 -0.33 -4.49
CA PRO A 364 6.58 -1.41 -4.42
C PRO A 364 5.54 -1.27 -3.31
N TRP A 365 5.90 -0.74 -2.15
CA TRP A 365 4.96 -0.63 -1.01
C TRP A 365 3.72 0.21 -1.30
N TYR A 366 3.77 1.15 -2.26
CA TYR A 366 2.59 1.91 -2.68
C TYR A 366 1.52 1.06 -3.38
N PHE A 367 1.84 -0.14 -3.85
CA PHE A 367 0.89 -1.04 -4.51
C PHE A 367 0.16 -1.95 -3.51
N ALA A 368 0.70 -2.11 -2.29
CA ALA A 368 0.23 -3.11 -1.33
C ALA A 368 -1.25 -2.93 -0.93
N TRP A 369 -1.77 -1.70 -0.88
CA TRP A 369 -3.17 -1.45 -0.55
C TRP A 369 -4.17 -1.97 -1.60
N LEU A 370 -3.72 -2.17 -2.85
CA LEU A 370 -4.54 -2.77 -3.91
C LEU A 370 -4.87 -4.24 -3.63
N ILE A 371 -4.03 -4.94 -2.87
CA ILE A 371 -4.21 -6.35 -2.52
C ILE A 371 -5.51 -6.56 -1.75
N VAL A 372 -5.89 -5.60 -0.91
CA VAL A 372 -7.15 -5.63 -0.16
C VAL A 372 -8.35 -5.76 -1.12
N PHE A 373 -8.37 -4.99 -2.19
CA PHE A 373 -9.45 -5.02 -3.17
C PHE A 373 -9.46 -6.32 -3.98
N ALA A 374 -8.28 -6.89 -4.26
CA ALA A 374 -8.15 -8.18 -4.93
C ALA A 374 -8.73 -9.35 -4.12
N CYS A 375 -8.96 -9.21 -2.80
CA CYS A 375 -9.71 -10.19 -2.01
C CYS A 375 -11.19 -10.26 -2.42
N PHE A 376 -11.77 -9.14 -2.86
CA PHE A 376 -13.20 -9.01 -3.16
C PHE A 376 -13.50 -9.11 -4.65
N ILE A 377 -12.62 -8.61 -5.49
CA ILE A 377 -12.81 -8.53 -6.94
C ILE A 377 -11.85 -9.50 -7.62
N ARG A 378 -12.40 -10.40 -8.44
CA ARG A 378 -11.57 -11.27 -9.26
C ARG A 378 -10.93 -10.42 -10.37
N SER A 379 -9.65 -10.16 -10.23
CA SER A 379 -8.88 -9.40 -11.21
C SER A 379 -7.49 -9.98 -11.36
N LEU A 380 -7.21 -10.54 -12.52
CA LEU A 380 -5.86 -11.00 -12.88
C LEU A 380 -4.92 -9.80 -13.03
N ALA A 381 -5.45 -8.68 -13.49
CA ALA A 381 -4.71 -7.43 -13.62
C ALA A 381 -4.18 -6.94 -12.26
N LEU A 382 -5.01 -6.92 -11.20
CA LEU A 382 -4.58 -6.51 -9.88
C LEU A 382 -3.56 -7.47 -9.27
N LEU A 383 -3.77 -8.79 -9.43
CA LEU A 383 -2.83 -9.80 -8.94
C LEU A 383 -1.47 -9.66 -9.65
N TRP A 384 -1.47 -9.44 -10.97
CA TRP A 384 -0.26 -9.15 -11.73
C TRP A 384 0.44 -7.90 -11.19
N LEU A 385 -0.27 -6.78 -11.17
CA LEU A 385 0.27 -5.47 -10.79
C LEU A 385 0.93 -5.51 -9.41
N THR A 386 0.24 -6.10 -8.41
CA THR A 386 0.73 -6.15 -7.03
C THR A 386 1.88 -7.16 -6.84
N THR A 387 1.96 -8.21 -7.67
CA THR A 387 3.05 -9.19 -7.60
C THR A 387 4.30 -8.69 -8.33
N LEU A 388 4.14 -8.12 -9.53
CA LEU A 388 5.26 -7.71 -10.38
C LEU A 388 5.80 -6.32 -10.05
N CYS A 389 5.13 -5.52 -9.20
CA CYS A 389 5.68 -4.24 -8.74
C CYS A 389 7.04 -4.40 -8.02
N LEU A 390 7.38 -5.58 -7.50
CA LEU A 390 8.70 -5.89 -6.95
C LEU A 390 9.83 -5.68 -7.98
N LEU A 391 9.54 -5.76 -9.29
CA LEU A 391 10.52 -5.43 -10.34
C LEU A 391 11.02 -3.98 -10.26
N LEU A 392 10.30 -3.07 -9.59
CA LEU A 392 10.77 -1.70 -9.38
C LEU A 392 12.09 -1.63 -8.60
N TYR A 393 12.43 -2.67 -7.82
CA TYR A 393 13.74 -2.77 -7.17
C TYR A 393 14.91 -3.00 -8.14
N LEU A 394 14.65 -3.36 -9.39
CA LEU A 394 15.67 -3.40 -10.45
C LEU A 394 16.07 -2.01 -10.95
N VAL A 395 15.31 -0.96 -10.60
CA VAL A 395 15.60 0.41 -11.04
C VAL A 395 16.58 1.06 -10.06
N PRO A 396 17.84 1.35 -10.49
CA PRO A 396 18.83 1.98 -9.62
C PRO A 396 18.41 3.39 -9.17
N VAL A 397 18.69 3.74 -7.91
CA VAL A 397 18.32 5.04 -7.34
C VAL A 397 19.22 6.19 -7.85
N GLU A 398 20.40 5.89 -8.42
CA GLU A 398 21.53 6.84 -8.49
C GLU A 398 21.77 7.56 -9.82
N SER A 399 21.09 7.26 -10.94
CA SER A 399 21.38 7.96 -12.20
C SER A 399 20.15 8.42 -12.98
N HIS A 400 19.99 9.74 -13.11
CA HIS A 400 18.82 10.34 -13.78
C HIS A 400 18.70 10.03 -15.29
N ILE A 401 19.80 9.92 -16.05
CA ILE A 401 19.79 9.78 -17.52
C ILE A 401 19.66 8.29 -17.95
N VAL A 402 20.43 7.40 -17.36
CA VAL A 402 20.32 5.93 -17.59
C VAL A 402 19.05 5.38 -17.00
N ARG A 403 18.57 6.02 -15.98
CA ARG A 403 17.34 5.74 -15.24
C ARG A 403 16.08 5.81 -16.12
N ASP A 404 15.97 6.76 -17.03
CA ASP A 404 14.72 6.98 -17.78
C ASP A 404 14.40 5.85 -18.75
N ALA A 405 15.35 5.40 -19.56
CA ALA A 405 15.10 4.31 -20.51
C ALA A 405 14.97 2.95 -19.81
N HIS A 406 15.83 2.64 -18.84
CA HIS A 406 15.77 1.39 -18.08
C HIS A 406 14.49 1.30 -17.23
N ARG A 407 14.14 2.37 -16.54
CA ARG A 407 12.93 2.47 -15.77
C ARG A 407 11.69 2.28 -16.64
N LEU A 408 11.60 2.94 -17.79
CA LEU A 408 10.47 2.80 -18.71
C LEU A 408 10.29 1.35 -19.17
N VAL A 409 11.37 0.60 -19.39
CA VAL A 409 11.33 -0.82 -19.71
C VAL A 409 10.77 -1.63 -18.54
N VAL A 410 11.30 -1.45 -17.33
CA VAL A 410 10.84 -2.16 -16.13
C VAL A 410 9.36 -1.86 -15.86
N GLU A 411 8.97 -0.58 -15.89
CA GLU A 411 7.58 -0.17 -15.70
C GLU A 411 6.67 -0.76 -16.80
N SER A 412 7.15 -0.86 -18.05
CA SER A 412 6.39 -1.48 -19.14
C SER A 412 6.17 -2.97 -18.93
N MET A 413 7.10 -3.68 -18.28
CA MET A 413 6.90 -5.09 -17.88
C MET A 413 5.81 -5.23 -16.81
N ILE A 414 5.57 -4.21 -16.01
CA ILE A 414 4.54 -4.19 -14.96
C ILE A 414 3.20 -3.74 -15.55
N TYR A 415 3.17 -2.57 -16.18
CA TYR A 415 1.92 -1.91 -16.60
C TYR A 415 1.39 -2.40 -17.95
N GLY A 416 2.26 -2.89 -18.85
CA GLY A 416 1.82 -3.40 -20.16
C GLY A 416 0.92 -4.64 -20.03
N PRO A 417 1.38 -5.74 -19.38
CA PRO A 417 0.53 -6.89 -19.14
C PRO A 417 -0.66 -6.58 -18.23
N PHE A 418 -0.51 -5.65 -17.25
CA PHE A 418 -1.65 -5.17 -16.48
C PHE A 418 -2.76 -4.64 -17.37
N ALA A 419 -2.44 -3.78 -18.35
CA ALA A 419 -3.43 -3.21 -19.26
C ALA A 419 -4.14 -4.31 -20.09
N ALA A 420 -3.37 -5.27 -20.61
CA ALA A 420 -3.92 -6.41 -21.36
C ALA A 420 -4.86 -7.28 -20.48
N LEU A 421 -4.42 -7.60 -19.26
CA LEU A 421 -5.21 -8.38 -18.31
C LEU A 421 -6.46 -7.62 -17.83
N ALA A 422 -6.40 -6.30 -17.71
CA ALA A 422 -7.56 -5.47 -17.36
C ALA A 422 -8.65 -5.55 -18.44
N ILE A 423 -8.26 -5.58 -19.72
CA ILE A 423 -9.20 -5.79 -20.83
C ILE A 423 -9.85 -7.17 -20.73
N VAL A 424 -9.07 -8.22 -20.45
CA VAL A 424 -9.59 -9.58 -20.24
C VAL A 424 -10.56 -9.65 -19.05
N ASP A 425 -10.21 -9.02 -17.92
CA ASP A 425 -11.07 -8.94 -16.74
C ASP A 425 -12.40 -8.25 -17.06
N LEU A 426 -12.37 -7.12 -17.78
CA LEU A 426 -13.57 -6.39 -18.20
C LEU A 426 -14.44 -7.22 -19.14
N TRP A 427 -13.85 -7.90 -20.11
CA TRP A 427 -14.56 -8.78 -21.03
C TRP A 427 -15.24 -9.95 -20.28
N TYR A 428 -14.50 -10.59 -19.35
CA TYR A 428 -15.02 -11.68 -18.53
C TYR A 428 -16.22 -11.25 -17.68
N HIS A 429 -16.12 -10.12 -17.01
CA HIS A 429 -17.20 -9.59 -16.15
C HIS A 429 -18.47 -9.25 -16.96
N ARG A 430 -18.32 -8.64 -18.14
CA ARG A 430 -19.48 -8.34 -19.01
C ARG A 430 -20.20 -9.61 -19.47
N HIS A 431 -19.48 -10.65 -19.89
CA HIS A 431 -20.08 -11.88 -20.41
C HIS A 431 -20.75 -12.75 -19.33
N HIS A 432 -20.24 -12.70 -18.10
CA HIS A 432 -20.85 -13.47 -17.01
C HIS A 432 -22.06 -12.78 -16.38
N GLN A 433 -22.17 -11.47 -16.40
CA GLN A 433 -23.37 -10.74 -15.97
C GLN A 433 -24.57 -11.02 -16.91
N HIS A 434 -24.36 -11.09 -18.21
CA HIS A 434 -25.43 -11.42 -19.18
C HIS A 434 -25.95 -12.85 -19.03
N ARG A 435 -25.11 -13.83 -18.70
CA ARG A 435 -25.54 -15.24 -18.49
C ARG A 435 -26.32 -15.45 -17.20
N GLY A 436 -26.15 -14.61 -16.18
CA GLY A 436 -26.94 -14.62 -14.95
C GLY A 436 -28.34 -14.06 -15.13
N ALA A 437 -28.50 -13.01 -15.94
CA ALA A 437 -29.77 -12.36 -16.21
C ALA A 437 -30.72 -13.24 -17.08
N THR A 438 -30.17 -14.04 -18.00
CA THR A 438 -30.96 -14.94 -18.87
C THR A 438 -31.38 -16.28 -18.21
N ARG A 439 -30.89 -16.58 -16.98
CA ARG A 439 -31.33 -17.76 -16.21
C ARG A 439 -32.39 -17.44 -15.16
N SER A 440 -32.73 -16.18 -14.96
CA SER A 440 -33.76 -15.71 -14.02
C SER A 440 -35.01 -15.18 -14.71
N SER A 441 -35.10 -15.23 -16.04
CA SER A 441 -36.28 -15.04 -16.87
C SER A 441 -36.77 -16.39 -17.37
#